data_31dab2fbb625df887e802317535ba5d4
#
_entry.id   31dab2fbb625df887e802317535ba5d4
#
_cell.length_a   1.000
_cell.length_b   1.000
_cell.length_c   1.000
_cell.angle_alpha   90.00
_cell.angle_beta   90.00
_cell.angle_gamma   90.00
#
_symmetry.space_group_name_H-M   'P 1'
#
loop_
_entity.id
_entity.type
_entity.pdbx_description
1 polymer ?
#
loop_
_entity_poly.entity_id
_entity_poly.type
_entity_poly.pdbx_seq_one_letter_code
_entity_poly.pdbx_strand_id
1 'polypeptide(L)'
;MVVSMKGKDLVAIHDLSVEEVRQILKTTEILKLRCRSGERDQPLAGKTLGMIFSKPSTRTRVSFEVAIYQLGGYALYLGANDLQLGRGETIGDTGRVLSRYLDGLMIRTFSHQDVIDLAAAASVPVINGLTDLLHPCQGLTDVYTVYEKLGRLEGVKLVYVGDGNNVAHSLMNGGAKTGM
;
A
#
# COMPACT_ATOMS: atom_id res chain seq x y z
N MET A 1 -21.59 -6.41 -4.79
CA MET A 1 -20.94 -6.18 -6.10
C MET A 1 -19.43 -6.15 -5.89
N VAL A 2 -18.63 -6.67 -6.82
CA VAL A 2 -17.17 -6.55 -6.78
C VAL A 2 -16.82 -5.19 -7.39
N VAL A 3 -16.07 -4.37 -6.66
CA VAL A 3 -15.61 -3.05 -7.13
C VAL A 3 -14.27 -3.25 -7.84
N SER A 4 -14.11 -2.68 -9.03
CA SER A 4 -12.84 -2.72 -9.73
C SER A 4 -11.84 -1.75 -9.09
N MET A 5 -10.71 -2.31 -8.65
CA MET A 5 -9.56 -1.55 -8.13
C MET A 5 -8.46 -1.35 -9.19
N LYS A 6 -8.74 -1.75 -10.46
CA LYS A 6 -7.74 -1.68 -11.53
C LYS A 6 -7.31 -0.22 -11.77
N GLY A 7 -6.02 0.02 -11.72
CA GLY A 7 -5.43 1.33 -11.97
C GLY A 7 -5.60 2.34 -10.81
N LYS A 8 -6.14 1.90 -9.66
CA LYS A 8 -6.36 2.79 -8.52
C LYS A 8 -5.11 2.90 -7.64
N ASP A 9 -4.79 4.12 -7.26
CA ASP A 9 -3.74 4.41 -6.29
C ASP A 9 -4.21 4.12 -4.85
N LEU A 10 -3.26 3.82 -3.98
CA LEU A 10 -3.45 3.77 -2.54
C LEU A 10 -2.55 4.85 -1.89
N VAL A 11 -2.93 6.11 -2.02
CA VAL A 11 -2.22 7.24 -1.38
C VAL A 11 -2.66 7.36 0.07
N ALA A 12 -3.96 7.29 0.32
CA ALA A 12 -4.55 7.33 1.66
C ALA A 12 -5.82 6.46 1.74
N ILE A 13 -6.17 5.99 2.96
CA ILE A 13 -7.41 5.22 3.16
C ILE A 13 -8.65 6.11 2.96
N HIS A 14 -8.57 7.40 3.27
CA HIS A 14 -9.72 8.29 3.11
C HIS A 14 -10.11 8.51 1.64
N ASP A 15 -9.20 8.31 0.69
CA ASP A 15 -9.48 8.40 -0.76
C ASP A 15 -10.28 7.20 -1.29
N LEU A 16 -10.33 6.12 -0.52
CA LEU A 16 -11.08 4.93 -0.88
C LEU A 16 -12.56 5.07 -0.46
N SER A 17 -13.47 4.49 -1.24
CA SER A 17 -14.84 4.30 -0.78
C SER A 17 -14.92 3.19 0.28
N VAL A 18 -16.04 3.11 0.98
CA VAL A 18 -16.32 2.03 1.95
C VAL A 18 -16.28 0.67 1.25
N GLU A 19 -16.84 0.59 0.04
CA GLU A 19 -16.87 -0.62 -0.79
C GLU A 19 -15.48 -1.06 -1.22
N GLU A 20 -14.61 -0.11 -1.55
CA GLU A 20 -13.21 -0.38 -1.92
C GLU A 20 -12.41 -0.91 -0.73
N VAL A 21 -12.58 -0.33 0.45
CA VAL A 21 -11.96 -0.86 1.68
C VAL A 21 -12.45 -2.28 1.95
N ARG A 22 -13.76 -2.53 1.88
CA ARG A 22 -14.32 -3.89 2.04
C ARG A 22 -13.77 -4.87 1.00
N GLN A 23 -13.61 -4.42 -0.25
CA GLN A 23 -13.03 -5.26 -1.31
C GLN A 23 -11.57 -5.62 -1.00
N ILE A 24 -10.76 -4.68 -0.51
CA ILE A 24 -9.38 -4.93 -0.09
C ILE A 24 -9.33 -5.97 1.02
N LEU A 25 -10.14 -5.81 2.07
CA LEU A 25 -10.19 -6.75 3.21
C LEU A 25 -10.60 -8.16 2.75
N LYS A 26 -11.62 -8.26 1.91
CA LYS A 26 -12.08 -9.55 1.36
C LYS A 26 -11.02 -10.21 0.47
N THR A 27 -10.35 -9.44 -0.38
CA THR A 27 -9.26 -9.96 -1.22
C THR A 27 -8.09 -10.43 -0.37
N THR A 28 -7.76 -9.70 0.71
CA THR A 28 -6.74 -10.08 1.68
C THR A 28 -7.06 -11.43 2.33
N GLU A 29 -8.32 -11.63 2.77
CA GLU A 29 -8.77 -12.90 3.35
C GLU A 29 -8.58 -14.07 2.38
N ILE A 30 -9.04 -13.92 1.14
CA ILE A 30 -8.92 -14.95 0.09
C ILE A 30 -7.45 -15.30 -0.18
N LEU A 31 -6.60 -14.29 -0.41
CA LEU A 31 -5.19 -14.51 -0.70
C LEU A 31 -4.45 -15.13 0.49
N LYS A 32 -4.78 -14.71 1.71
CA LYS A 32 -4.20 -15.27 2.93
C LYS A 32 -4.58 -16.73 3.14
N LEU A 33 -5.84 -17.10 2.88
CA LEU A 33 -6.32 -18.49 2.95
C LEU A 33 -5.61 -19.36 1.89
N ARG A 34 -5.54 -18.92 0.65
CA ARG A 34 -4.83 -19.63 -0.43
C ARG A 34 -3.35 -19.83 -0.12
N CYS A 35 -2.68 -18.80 0.37
CA CYS A 35 -1.30 -18.91 0.79
C CYS A 35 -1.10 -19.96 1.89
N ARG A 36 -2.01 -20.03 2.88
CA ARG A 36 -1.97 -21.02 3.97
C ARG A 36 -2.30 -22.45 3.51
N SER A 37 -3.16 -22.61 2.51
CA SER A 37 -3.46 -23.92 1.91
C SER A 37 -2.38 -24.44 0.97
N GLY A 38 -1.34 -23.62 0.71
CA GLY A 38 -0.26 -23.98 -0.21
C GLY A 38 -0.63 -23.78 -1.69
N GLU A 39 -1.79 -23.18 -1.99
CA GLU A 39 -2.17 -22.82 -3.35
C GLU A 39 -1.25 -21.72 -3.88
N ARG A 40 -0.70 -21.96 -5.06
CA ARG A 40 0.14 -20.98 -5.78
C ARG A 40 -0.67 -20.31 -6.88
N ASP A 41 -1.59 -19.45 -6.47
CA ASP A 41 -2.23 -18.54 -7.41
C ASP A 41 -1.25 -17.38 -7.71
N GLN A 42 -0.97 -17.16 -8.99
CA GLN A 42 0.01 -16.16 -9.45
C GLN A 42 -0.67 -15.03 -10.25
N PRO A 43 -1.58 -14.26 -9.63
CA PRO A 43 -2.32 -13.22 -10.32
C PRO A 43 -1.43 -12.08 -10.85
N LEU A 44 -0.20 -11.97 -10.38
CA LEU A 44 0.78 -10.99 -10.82
C LEU A 44 1.92 -11.60 -11.66
N ALA A 45 1.69 -12.78 -12.28
CA ALA A 45 2.68 -13.37 -13.17
C ALA A 45 3.09 -12.41 -14.29
N GLY A 46 4.39 -12.19 -14.45
CA GLY A 46 4.96 -11.25 -15.42
C GLY A 46 4.81 -9.77 -15.06
N LYS A 47 4.31 -9.42 -13.87
CA LYS A 47 4.19 -8.05 -13.38
C LYS A 47 5.40 -7.62 -12.55
N THR A 48 5.71 -6.34 -12.63
CA THR A 48 6.84 -5.72 -11.93
C THR A 48 6.37 -4.59 -11.02
N LEU A 49 6.85 -4.60 -9.77
CA LEU A 49 6.63 -3.52 -8.80
C LEU A 49 7.95 -2.80 -8.51
N GLY A 50 8.03 -1.50 -8.77
CA GLY A 50 9.13 -0.66 -8.31
C GLY A 50 8.88 -0.17 -6.87
N MET A 51 9.85 -0.35 -5.99
CA MET A 51 9.75 0.04 -4.60
C MET A 51 10.76 1.14 -4.27
N ILE A 52 10.32 2.40 -4.25
CA ILE A 52 11.15 3.57 -3.95
C ILE A 52 11.27 3.74 -2.43
N PHE A 53 12.49 3.77 -1.93
CA PHE A 53 12.78 3.94 -0.50
C PHE A 53 13.68 5.16 -0.28
N SER A 54 13.11 6.24 0.23
CA SER A 54 13.84 7.38 0.79
C SER A 54 14.10 7.23 2.30
N LYS A 55 13.36 6.31 2.95
CA LYS A 55 13.44 6.00 4.38
C LYS A 55 13.63 4.49 4.58
N PRO A 56 14.68 4.05 5.27
CA PRO A 56 14.95 2.62 5.47
C PRO A 56 13.79 1.89 6.17
N SER A 57 13.57 0.64 5.78
CA SER A 57 12.61 -0.23 6.47
C SER A 57 12.85 -1.70 6.13
N THR A 58 13.15 -2.49 7.13
CA THR A 58 13.26 -3.95 6.98
C THR A 58 11.90 -4.59 6.69
N ARG A 59 10.91 -4.29 7.54
CA ARG A 59 9.57 -4.92 7.44
C ARG A 59 8.85 -4.59 6.14
N THR A 60 8.78 -3.32 5.77
CA THR A 60 8.12 -2.91 4.52
C THR A 60 8.80 -3.52 3.31
N ARG A 61 10.13 -3.49 3.26
CA ARG A 61 10.89 -4.07 2.16
C ARG A 61 10.59 -5.56 2.03
N VAL A 62 10.83 -6.34 3.07
CA VAL A 62 10.66 -7.80 3.04
C VAL A 62 9.21 -8.18 2.75
N SER A 63 8.22 -7.51 3.35
CA SER A 63 6.81 -7.85 3.14
C SER A 63 6.36 -7.62 1.69
N PHE A 64 6.77 -6.52 1.06
CA PHE A 64 6.44 -6.27 -0.34
C PHE A 64 7.19 -7.20 -1.28
N GLU A 65 8.50 -7.41 -1.09
CA GLU A 65 9.29 -8.35 -1.92
C GLU A 65 8.69 -9.76 -1.88
N VAL A 66 8.41 -10.26 -0.68
CA VAL A 66 7.84 -11.61 -0.51
C VAL A 66 6.41 -11.70 -1.05
N ALA A 67 5.57 -10.69 -0.79
CA ALA A 67 4.20 -10.69 -1.31
C ALA A 67 4.15 -10.71 -2.83
N ILE A 68 4.94 -9.86 -3.49
CA ILE A 68 5.01 -9.81 -4.96
C ILE A 68 5.53 -11.14 -5.53
N TYR A 69 6.58 -11.71 -4.92
CA TYR A 69 7.11 -13.02 -5.31
C TYR A 69 6.06 -14.13 -5.17
N GLN A 70 5.35 -14.19 -4.05
CA GLN A 70 4.31 -15.19 -3.81
C GLN A 70 3.13 -15.06 -4.78
N LEU A 71 2.83 -13.85 -5.26
CA LEU A 71 1.81 -13.58 -6.27
C LEU A 71 2.31 -13.76 -7.71
N GLY A 72 3.57 -14.20 -7.93
CA GLY A 72 4.16 -14.51 -9.23
C GLY A 72 4.80 -13.32 -9.94
N GLY A 73 4.87 -12.16 -9.30
CA GLY A 73 5.50 -10.97 -9.84
C GLY A 73 6.96 -10.82 -9.42
N TYR A 74 7.55 -9.71 -9.82
CA TYR A 74 8.92 -9.33 -9.49
C TYR A 74 8.96 -7.94 -8.83
N ALA A 75 9.68 -7.81 -7.74
CA ALA A 75 9.86 -6.55 -7.03
C ALA A 75 11.28 -6.00 -7.25
N LEU A 76 11.38 -4.72 -7.62
CA LEU A 76 12.63 -3.99 -7.77
C LEU A 76 12.80 -3.04 -6.59
N TYR A 77 13.85 -3.23 -5.80
CA TYR A 77 14.24 -2.27 -4.78
C TYR A 77 14.97 -1.08 -5.41
N LEU A 78 14.45 0.11 -5.17
CA LEU A 78 14.95 1.37 -5.71
C LEU A 78 15.29 2.31 -4.53
N GLY A 79 16.53 2.22 -4.03
CA GLY A 79 17.01 3.14 -3.00
C GLY A 79 17.09 4.56 -3.55
N ALA A 80 16.60 5.56 -2.81
CA ALA A 80 16.65 6.95 -3.28
C ALA A 80 18.08 7.42 -3.58
N ASN A 81 19.08 6.88 -2.89
CA ASN A 81 20.50 7.19 -3.14
C ASN A 81 21.00 6.59 -4.46
N ASP A 82 20.35 5.56 -4.98
CA ASP A 82 20.68 4.87 -6.23
C ASP A 82 19.96 5.48 -7.44
N LEU A 83 18.95 6.33 -7.18
CA LEU A 83 18.18 7.05 -8.18
C LEU A 83 18.71 8.46 -8.38
N GLN A 84 18.26 9.12 -9.44
CA GLN A 84 18.56 10.55 -9.68
C GLN A 84 17.64 11.50 -8.89
N LEU A 85 16.77 10.94 -8.03
CA LEU A 85 15.92 11.71 -7.10
C LEU A 85 16.79 12.59 -6.21
N GLY A 86 16.50 13.91 -6.20
CA GLY A 86 17.30 14.89 -5.47
C GLY A 86 18.61 15.31 -6.13
N ARG A 87 18.93 14.76 -7.32
CA ARG A 87 20.08 15.15 -8.14
C ARG A 87 19.66 15.86 -9.44
N GLY A 88 18.54 16.58 -9.38
CA GLY A 88 17.97 17.32 -10.51
C GLY A 88 16.76 16.66 -11.17
N GLU A 89 16.49 15.38 -10.92
CA GLU A 89 15.26 14.72 -11.38
C GLU A 89 14.12 14.97 -10.38
N THR A 90 12.97 15.38 -10.91
CA THR A 90 11.76 15.57 -10.08
C THR A 90 11.07 14.23 -9.80
N ILE A 91 10.31 14.17 -8.71
CA ILE A 91 9.51 12.98 -8.39
C ILE A 91 8.50 12.65 -9.51
N GLY A 92 7.96 13.68 -10.17
CA GLY A 92 7.05 13.53 -11.29
C GLY A 92 7.74 12.95 -12.53
N ASP A 93 8.97 13.35 -12.84
CA ASP A 93 9.73 12.79 -13.97
C ASP A 93 10.11 11.33 -13.69
N THR A 94 10.56 11.02 -12.47
CA THR A 94 10.76 9.64 -12.01
C THR A 94 9.50 8.79 -12.20
N GLY A 95 8.32 9.30 -11.83
CA GLY A 95 7.04 8.61 -12.03
C GLY A 95 6.74 8.32 -13.49
N ARG A 96 6.93 9.30 -14.39
CA ARG A 96 6.71 9.12 -15.83
C ARG A 96 7.66 8.10 -16.44
N VAL A 97 8.94 8.16 -16.08
CA VAL A 97 9.97 7.23 -16.58
C VAL A 97 9.71 5.82 -16.10
N LEU A 98 9.54 5.63 -14.79
CA LEU A 98 9.34 4.31 -14.20
C LEU A 98 8.04 3.64 -14.68
N SER A 99 7.00 4.42 -14.97
CA SER A 99 5.74 3.90 -15.53
C SER A 99 5.89 3.26 -16.92
N ARG A 100 7.01 3.49 -17.62
CA ARG A 100 7.28 2.85 -18.92
C ARG A 100 7.89 1.45 -18.77
N TYR A 101 8.39 1.11 -17.60
CA TYR A 101 9.06 -0.15 -17.31
C TYR A 101 8.29 -1.04 -16.35
N LEU A 102 7.49 -0.44 -15.46
CA LEU A 102 6.89 -1.11 -14.31
C LEU A 102 5.36 -1.14 -14.42
N ASP A 103 4.75 -2.12 -13.77
CA ASP A 103 3.29 -2.27 -13.69
C ASP A 103 2.67 -1.60 -12.45
N GLY A 104 3.50 -1.21 -11.50
CA GLY A 104 3.09 -0.49 -10.29
C GLY A 104 4.28 0.08 -9.56
N LEU A 105 4.03 1.07 -8.71
CA LEU A 105 5.02 1.73 -7.88
C LEU A 105 4.60 1.66 -6.40
N MET A 106 5.55 1.45 -5.53
CA MET A 106 5.41 1.70 -4.09
C MET A 106 6.45 2.71 -3.67
N ILE A 107 6.07 3.68 -2.86
CA ILE A 107 6.99 4.67 -2.32
C ILE A 107 6.89 4.74 -0.80
N ARG A 108 8.06 4.74 -0.15
CA ARG A 108 8.21 5.02 1.28
C ARG A 108 9.16 6.20 1.43
N THR A 109 8.62 7.32 1.89
CA THR A 109 9.31 8.61 1.94
C THR A 109 8.95 9.38 3.23
N PHE A 110 9.44 10.58 3.38
CA PHE A 110 9.09 11.50 4.46
C PHE A 110 7.86 12.34 4.08
N SER A 111 7.96 13.10 3.01
CA SER A 111 6.91 14.02 2.56
C SER A 111 5.72 13.25 1.97
N HIS A 112 4.51 13.56 2.43
CA HIS A 112 3.30 13.02 1.83
C HIS A 112 3.05 13.60 0.44
N GLN A 113 3.51 14.83 0.19
CA GLN A 113 3.40 15.47 -1.12
C GLN A 113 4.15 14.69 -2.21
N ASP A 114 5.30 14.06 -1.89
CA ASP A 114 6.03 13.22 -2.84
C ASP A 114 5.16 12.07 -3.38
N VAL A 115 4.32 11.48 -2.52
CA VAL A 115 3.42 10.39 -2.93
C VAL A 115 2.32 10.92 -3.82
N ILE A 116 1.75 12.09 -3.49
CA ILE A 116 0.71 12.76 -4.29
C ILE A 116 1.28 13.11 -5.68
N ASP A 117 2.46 13.71 -5.73
CA ASP A 117 3.09 14.13 -6.98
C ASP A 117 3.48 12.93 -7.85
N LEU A 118 3.97 11.85 -7.21
CA LEU A 118 4.27 10.60 -7.91
C LEU A 118 3.00 9.98 -8.50
N ALA A 119 1.92 9.89 -7.72
CA ALA A 119 0.64 9.35 -8.17
C ALA A 119 0.03 10.18 -9.31
N ALA A 120 0.11 11.51 -9.22
CA ALA A 120 -0.37 12.39 -10.28
C ALA A 120 0.40 12.27 -11.61
N ALA A 121 1.68 11.89 -11.55
CA ALA A 121 2.56 11.81 -12.72
C ALA A 121 2.68 10.41 -13.32
N ALA A 122 2.53 9.36 -12.49
CA ALA A 122 2.62 7.99 -12.93
C ALA A 122 1.38 7.57 -13.74
N SER A 123 1.58 6.67 -14.72
CA SER A 123 0.50 6.03 -15.47
C SER A 123 0.19 4.60 -14.98
N VAL A 124 0.82 4.19 -13.90
CA VAL A 124 0.63 2.92 -13.20
C VAL A 124 0.22 3.18 -11.75
N PRO A 125 -0.46 2.24 -11.07
CA PRO A 125 -0.86 2.42 -9.68
C PRO A 125 0.30 2.74 -8.75
N VAL A 126 0.08 3.70 -7.83
CA VAL A 126 1.03 4.09 -6.79
C VAL A 126 0.51 3.70 -5.41
N ILE A 127 1.34 3.03 -4.63
CA ILE A 127 1.06 2.59 -3.26
C ILE A 127 1.92 3.39 -2.29
N ASN A 128 1.28 4.07 -1.35
CA ASN A 128 1.94 4.70 -0.22
C ASN A 128 2.41 3.63 0.79
N GLY A 129 3.70 3.32 0.79
CA GLY A 129 4.33 2.40 1.73
C GLY A 129 4.51 2.98 3.14
N LEU A 130 4.64 4.29 3.26
CA LEU A 130 4.60 5.14 4.45
C LEU A 130 5.06 6.56 4.09
N THR A 131 4.43 7.54 4.71
CA THR A 131 4.93 8.93 4.84
C THR A 131 4.89 9.36 6.31
N ASP A 132 5.39 10.55 6.61
CA ASP A 132 5.28 11.10 7.97
C ASP A 132 3.82 11.43 8.35
N LEU A 133 2.93 11.62 7.36
CA LEU A 133 1.52 11.90 7.57
C LEU A 133 0.66 10.64 7.67
N LEU A 134 0.87 9.63 6.79
CA LEU A 134 0.01 8.46 6.65
C LEU A 134 0.80 7.16 6.45
N HIS A 135 0.21 6.05 6.92
CA HIS A 135 0.68 4.69 6.66
C HIS A 135 -0.50 3.77 6.30
N PRO A 136 -1.09 3.93 5.10
CA PRO A 136 -2.34 3.24 4.74
C PRO A 136 -2.21 1.72 4.78
N CYS A 137 -1.09 1.16 4.35
CA CYS A 137 -0.86 -0.28 4.40
C CYS A 137 -0.91 -0.82 5.84
N GLN A 138 -0.35 -0.10 6.82
CA GLN A 138 -0.44 -0.49 8.23
C GLN A 138 -1.88 -0.36 8.74
N GLY A 139 -2.53 0.77 8.51
CA GLY A 139 -3.91 0.98 8.95
C GLY A 139 -4.87 -0.10 8.43
N LEU A 140 -4.77 -0.47 7.14
CA LEU A 140 -5.56 -1.56 6.56
C LEU A 140 -5.21 -2.92 7.16
N THR A 141 -3.93 -3.17 7.46
CA THR A 141 -3.47 -4.41 8.09
C THR A 141 -4.02 -4.55 9.52
N ASP A 142 -4.02 -3.46 10.28
CA ASP A 142 -4.54 -3.44 11.65
C ASP A 142 -6.07 -3.66 11.65
N VAL A 143 -6.80 -2.98 10.77
CA VAL A 143 -8.24 -3.19 10.58
C VAL A 143 -8.54 -4.63 10.18
N TYR A 144 -7.78 -5.19 9.23
CA TYR A 144 -7.92 -6.60 8.85
C TYR A 144 -7.64 -7.55 10.03
N THR A 145 -6.64 -7.26 10.84
CA THR A 145 -6.31 -8.06 12.03
C THR A 145 -7.45 -8.06 13.04
N VAL A 146 -8.10 -6.91 13.26
CA VAL A 146 -9.31 -6.83 14.10
C VAL A 146 -10.41 -7.68 13.52
N TYR A 147 -10.69 -7.58 12.22
CA TYR A 147 -11.67 -8.41 11.53
C TYR A 147 -11.37 -9.90 11.67
N GLU A 148 -10.13 -10.31 11.42
CA GLU A 148 -9.70 -11.71 11.54
C GLU A 148 -9.90 -12.28 12.94
N LYS A 149 -9.73 -11.45 13.99
CA LYS A 149 -9.85 -11.88 15.40
C LYS A 149 -11.26 -11.83 15.95
N LEU A 150 -12.06 -10.85 15.53
CA LEU A 150 -13.38 -10.60 16.10
C LEU A 150 -14.54 -11.00 15.15
N GLY A 151 -14.27 -11.31 13.88
CA GLY A 151 -15.28 -11.64 12.86
C GLY A 151 -16.15 -10.45 12.44
N ARG A 152 -15.91 -9.25 12.99
CA ARG A 152 -16.65 -8.01 12.69
C ARG A 152 -15.79 -6.79 12.87
N LEU A 153 -16.21 -5.67 12.27
CA LEU A 153 -15.60 -4.35 12.45
C LEU A 153 -16.63 -3.35 12.98
N GLU A 154 -17.85 -3.38 12.45
CA GLU A 154 -18.91 -2.45 12.84
C GLU A 154 -19.18 -2.51 14.35
N GLY A 155 -19.17 -1.33 14.97
CA GLY A 155 -19.38 -1.15 16.42
C GLY A 155 -18.20 -1.62 17.30
N VAL A 156 -17.06 -2.00 16.72
CA VAL A 156 -15.85 -2.27 17.51
C VAL A 156 -15.24 -0.93 17.97
N LYS A 157 -14.95 -0.83 19.25
CA LYS A 157 -14.27 0.35 19.80
C LYS A 157 -12.77 0.16 19.70
N LEU A 158 -12.11 0.93 18.83
CA LEU A 158 -10.66 1.05 18.74
C LEU A 158 -10.19 2.21 19.63
N VAL A 159 -9.22 1.95 20.49
CA VAL A 159 -8.60 2.97 21.33
C VAL A 159 -7.12 3.04 20.99
N TYR A 160 -6.64 4.23 20.62
CA TYR A 160 -5.23 4.52 20.42
C TYR A 160 -4.72 5.39 21.57
N VAL A 161 -3.63 4.96 22.21
CA VAL A 161 -2.97 5.70 23.29
C VAL A 161 -1.53 5.96 22.89
N GLY A 162 -1.16 7.20 22.74
CA GLY A 162 0.17 7.64 22.30
C GLY A 162 0.12 8.96 21.54
N ASP A 163 1.26 9.38 21.01
CA ASP A 163 1.36 10.60 20.20
C ASP A 163 0.62 10.43 18.87
N GLY A 164 -0.04 11.50 18.41
CA GLY A 164 -0.62 11.54 17.08
C GLY A 164 0.45 11.41 16.00
N ASN A 165 0.35 10.34 15.19
CA ASN A 165 1.32 10.06 14.14
C ASN A 165 0.62 9.43 12.91
N ASN A 166 1.40 9.10 11.89
CA ASN A 166 0.91 8.52 10.65
C ASN A 166 0.08 7.24 10.83
N VAL A 167 0.38 6.41 11.83
CA VAL A 167 -0.39 5.21 12.14
C VAL A 167 -1.72 5.58 12.77
N ALA A 168 -1.73 6.50 13.76
CA ALA A 168 -2.96 7.01 14.37
C ALA A 168 -3.92 7.60 13.33
N HIS A 169 -3.40 8.45 12.41
CA HIS A 169 -4.18 9.04 11.33
C HIS A 169 -4.77 7.95 10.42
N SER A 170 -4.00 6.93 10.07
CA SER A 170 -4.46 5.84 9.21
C SER A 170 -5.47 4.94 9.89
N LEU A 171 -5.34 4.70 11.21
CA LEU A 171 -6.31 3.97 12.01
C LEU A 171 -7.65 4.70 12.10
N MET A 172 -7.63 6.04 12.31
CA MET A 172 -8.86 6.86 12.27
C MET A 172 -9.58 6.72 10.93
N ASN A 173 -8.83 6.80 9.81
CA ASN A 173 -9.40 6.64 8.48
C ASN A 173 -9.96 5.23 8.26
N GLY A 174 -9.23 4.19 8.66
CA GLY A 174 -9.67 2.80 8.56
C GLY A 174 -10.90 2.52 9.42
N GLY A 175 -10.92 2.98 10.65
CA GLY A 175 -12.05 2.86 11.56
C GLY A 175 -13.31 3.53 11.02
N ALA A 176 -13.18 4.79 10.55
CA ALA A 176 -14.30 5.54 9.97
C ALA A 176 -14.90 4.83 8.73
N LYS A 177 -14.06 4.22 7.86
CA LYS A 177 -14.53 3.49 6.67
C LYS A 177 -15.17 2.14 6.98
N THR A 178 -14.96 1.60 8.19
CA THR A 178 -15.41 0.26 8.58
C THR A 178 -16.45 0.24 9.70
N GLY A 179 -16.85 1.41 10.21
CA GLY A 179 -17.88 1.56 11.26
C GLY A 179 -17.38 1.20 12.66
N MET A 180 -16.07 1.27 12.88
CA MET A 180 -15.46 1.09 14.19
C MET A 180 -15.59 2.33 15.05
#